data_223ba8d1620c949f82fe77de015995d9
#
_entry.id   223ba8d1620c949f82fe77de015995d9
#
_cell.length_a   1.000
_cell.length_b   1.000
_cell.length_c   1.000
_cell.angle_alpha   90.00
_cell.angle_beta   90.00
_cell.angle_gamma   90.00
#
_symmetry.space_group_name_H-M   'P 1'
#
loop_
_entity.id
_entity.type
_entity.pdbx_description
1 polymer ?
#
loop_
_entity_poly.entity_id
_entity_poly.type
_entity_poly.pdbx_seq_one_letter_code
_entity_poly.pdbx_strand_id
1 'polypeptide(L)'
;MGAVSGELTAPSRANPIVFQESLLASSSEQSATLPRHVAIIMDGNGRWARRRLLPRIEGHRQGAKSVRRAIEFCGDTGIKILTLYAFSTENWQRPKSEVSGLMRLLSEFIDSELEELHENDVKLSTIGDLERIPAAMAAKIKAAKSRTADNKSLILNIALSYGGRQDIVRAVKGLATALKSGTVDEDSVTEELFGRYLYTAGLPDPDLLIRTGGELRISNFLLWQAAYTELYFTPVLWPDFSKEDFLRAIEEYRSRQRRFGMTSEQVETDEGVE
;
A
#
# COMPACT_ATOMS: atom_id res chain seq x y z
N MET A 1 -53.55 -17.58 -15.59
CA MET A 1 -52.21 -17.57 -16.19
C MET A 1 -51.71 -16.13 -16.10
N GLY A 2 -50.93 -15.81 -15.09
CA GLY A 2 -50.31 -14.52 -14.87
C GLY A 2 -48.79 -14.73 -14.71
N ALA A 3 -48.02 -14.34 -15.69
CA ALA A 3 -46.59 -14.37 -15.66
C ALA A 3 -46.08 -13.22 -14.78
N VAL A 4 -45.34 -13.56 -13.70
CA VAL A 4 -44.64 -12.59 -12.87
C VAL A 4 -43.24 -12.45 -13.46
N SER A 5 -42.98 -11.35 -14.17
CA SER A 5 -41.66 -10.95 -14.63
C SER A 5 -40.88 -10.40 -13.44
N GLY A 6 -39.95 -11.20 -12.92
CA GLY A 6 -38.96 -10.74 -11.95
C GLY A 6 -37.90 -9.87 -12.64
N GLU A 7 -37.93 -8.58 -12.37
CA GLU A 7 -36.82 -7.69 -12.72
C GLU A 7 -35.59 -8.04 -11.87
N LEU A 8 -34.53 -8.48 -12.54
CA LEU A 8 -33.21 -8.59 -11.97
C LEU A 8 -32.68 -7.17 -11.72
N THR A 9 -32.72 -6.73 -10.46
CA THR A 9 -32.05 -5.48 -10.07
C THR A 9 -30.55 -5.64 -10.25
N ALA A 10 -29.97 -4.80 -11.09
CA ALA A 10 -28.53 -4.67 -11.27
C ALA A 10 -27.84 -4.35 -9.92
N PRO A 11 -26.62 -4.83 -9.67
CA PRO A 11 -25.92 -4.52 -8.44
C PRO A 11 -25.74 -3.00 -8.32
N SER A 12 -26.11 -2.46 -7.16
CA SER A 12 -25.93 -1.06 -6.80
C SER A 12 -24.50 -0.62 -7.07
N ARG A 13 -24.31 0.35 -7.96
CA ARG A 13 -23.03 1.02 -8.17
C ARG A 13 -22.58 1.60 -6.82
N ALA A 14 -21.40 1.25 -6.37
CA ALA A 14 -20.76 1.90 -5.23
C ALA A 14 -20.67 3.41 -5.52
N ASN A 15 -20.80 4.25 -4.49
CA ASN A 15 -20.66 5.70 -4.66
C ASN A 15 -19.26 6.02 -5.24
N PRO A 16 -19.14 7.00 -6.15
CA PRO A 16 -17.85 7.35 -6.78
C PRO A 16 -16.83 7.83 -5.71
N ILE A 17 -15.54 7.56 -5.95
CA ILE A 17 -14.43 8.15 -5.19
C ILE A 17 -14.40 9.64 -5.55
N VAL A 18 -14.86 10.49 -4.65
CA VAL A 18 -14.80 11.95 -4.81
C VAL A 18 -13.77 12.47 -3.80
N PHE A 19 -12.69 13.07 -4.30
CA PHE A 19 -11.74 13.77 -3.46
C PHE A 19 -12.39 15.08 -2.98
N GLN A 20 -12.56 15.24 -1.67
CA GLN A 20 -13.01 16.49 -1.08
C GLN A 20 -11.82 17.41 -0.84
N GLU A 21 -12.00 18.72 -1.10
CA GLU A 21 -10.96 19.70 -0.82
C GLU A 21 -10.62 19.72 0.67
N SER A 22 -9.36 19.48 0.97
CA SER A 22 -8.60 19.63 2.21
C SER A 22 -9.36 19.64 3.54
N LEU A 23 -9.45 18.49 4.19
CA LEU A 23 -9.86 18.34 5.60
C LEU A 23 -8.85 18.98 6.61
N LEU A 24 -7.66 19.41 6.16
CA LEU A 24 -6.56 19.88 7.01
C LEU A 24 -6.27 21.39 6.88
N ALA A 25 -7.17 22.16 6.26
CA ALA A 25 -6.95 23.60 5.98
C ALA A 25 -7.25 24.53 7.16
N SER A 26 -7.20 24.11 8.40
CA SER A 26 -7.42 24.99 9.56
C SER A 26 -6.49 24.66 10.73
N SER A 27 -5.24 25.09 10.64
CA SER A 27 -4.47 25.60 11.77
C SER A 27 -3.12 26.12 11.26
N SER A 28 -3.01 27.44 11.14
CA SER A 28 -1.75 28.15 11.14
C SER A 28 -1.09 27.88 12.48
N GLU A 29 0.01 27.16 12.47
CA GLU A 29 1.15 27.18 13.36
C GLU A 29 1.77 25.78 13.46
N GLN A 30 3.02 25.69 13.08
CA GLN A 30 3.91 24.53 12.98
C GLN A 30 3.62 23.61 11.80
N SER A 31 4.41 23.74 10.75
CA SER A 31 4.50 22.91 9.54
C SER A 31 5.00 21.51 9.86
N ALA A 32 4.27 20.74 10.67
CA ALA A 32 4.47 19.31 10.76
C ALA A 32 4.03 18.71 9.42
N THR A 33 5.00 18.34 8.59
CA THR A 33 4.78 17.84 7.23
C THR A 33 3.96 16.55 7.24
N LEU A 34 3.01 16.45 6.31
CA LEU A 34 2.30 15.19 6.05
C LEU A 34 3.27 14.12 5.52
N PRO A 35 3.07 12.85 5.84
CA PRO A 35 3.83 11.79 5.21
C PRO A 35 3.56 11.79 3.71
N ARG A 36 4.61 11.78 2.90
CA ARG A 36 4.51 11.70 1.45
C ARG A 36 4.15 10.28 1.00
N HIS A 37 4.68 9.28 1.68
CA HIS A 37 4.50 7.86 1.40
C HIS A 37 4.03 7.12 2.65
N VAL A 38 2.83 6.55 2.58
CA VAL A 38 2.25 5.71 3.63
C VAL A 38 2.22 4.25 3.16
N ALA A 39 2.74 3.34 4.00
CA ALA A 39 2.67 1.90 3.79
C ALA A 39 1.71 1.26 4.79
N ILE A 40 0.87 0.31 4.36
CA ILE A 40 -0.12 -0.33 5.25
C ILE A 40 -0.04 -1.85 5.20
N ILE A 41 0.12 -2.47 6.38
CA ILE A 41 -0.08 -3.91 6.57
C ILE A 41 -1.54 -4.14 6.98
N MET A 42 -2.34 -4.66 6.06
CA MET A 42 -3.79 -4.85 6.15
C MET A 42 -4.14 -6.13 6.92
N ASP A 43 -3.87 -6.14 8.23
CA ASP A 43 -4.10 -7.30 9.09
C ASP A 43 -5.48 -7.25 9.79
N GLY A 44 -6.01 -8.44 10.09
CA GLY A 44 -7.26 -8.59 10.84
C GLY A 44 -8.45 -9.11 10.03
N ASN A 45 -8.38 -9.25 8.71
CA ASN A 45 -9.48 -9.72 7.86
C ASN A 45 -10.10 -11.04 8.35
N GLY A 46 -9.26 -12.05 8.63
CA GLY A 46 -9.72 -13.34 9.10
C GLY A 46 -10.31 -13.31 10.51
N ARG A 47 -9.76 -12.46 11.40
CA ARG A 47 -10.30 -12.27 12.77
C ARG A 47 -11.64 -11.55 12.73
N TRP A 48 -11.80 -10.58 11.85
CA TRP A 48 -13.04 -9.86 11.61
C TRP A 48 -14.17 -10.81 11.19
N ALA A 49 -13.92 -11.66 10.19
CA ALA A 49 -14.88 -12.65 9.71
C ALA A 49 -15.25 -13.66 10.82
N ARG A 50 -14.25 -14.20 11.55
CA ARG A 50 -14.47 -15.17 12.64
C ARG A 50 -15.33 -14.58 13.77
N ARG A 51 -15.13 -13.31 14.16
CA ARG A 51 -15.97 -12.63 15.17
C ARG A 51 -17.44 -12.52 14.76
N ARG A 52 -17.72 -12.61 13.44
CA ARG A 52 -19.06 -12.51 12.84
C ARG A 52 -19.61 -13.85 12.35
N LEU A 53 -18.92 -14.96 12.67
CA LEU A 53 -19.26 -16.31 12.21
C LEU A 53 -19.33 -16.42 10.67
N LEU A 54 -18.53 -15.61 9.95
CA LEU A 54 -18.46 -15.59 8.51
C LEU A 54 -17.24 -16.35 7.99
N PRO A 55 -17.29 -16.89 6.77
CA PRO A 55 -16.12 -17.42 6.08
C PRO A 55 -15.01 -16.36 5.99
N ARG A 56 -13.75 -16.78 6.08
CA ARG A 56 -12.59 -15.89 6.09
C ARG A 56 -12.52 -14.95 4.89
N ILE A 57 -12.99 -15.42 3.72
CA ILE A 57 -13.03 -14.66 2.48
C ILE A 57 -13.92 -13.42 2.58
N GLU A 58 -14.96 -13.44 3.38
CA GLU A 58 -15.84 -12.28 3.58
C GLU A 58 -15.11 -11.14 4.31
N GLY A 59 -14.21 -11.48 5.23
CA GLY A 59 -13.34 -10.47 5.84
C GLY A 59 -12.44 -9.78 4.81
N HIS A 60 -11.89 -10.53 3.86
CA HIS A 60 -11.09 -9.96 2.76
C HIS A 60 -11.95 -9.12 1.79
N ARG A 61 -13.18 -9.58 1.49
CA ARG A 61 -14.12 -8.80 0.67
C ARG A 61 -14.49 -7.48 1.34
N GLN A 62 -14.75 -7.50 2.64
CA GLN A 62 -15.02 -6.27 3.39
C GLN A 62 -13.76 -5.39 3.47
N GLY A 63 -12.56 -5.99 3.59
CA GLY A 63 -11.29 -5.29 3.57
C GLY A 63 -11.02 -4.53 2.27
N ALA A 64 -11.57 -4.96 1.13
CA ALA A 64 -11.48 -4.21 -0.14
C ALA A 64 -12.15 -2.83 -0.04
N LYS A 65 -13.25 -2.71 0.72
CA LYS A 65 -13.88 -1.40 1.00
C LYS A 65 -12.98 -0.48 1.82
N SER A 66 -12.14 -1.05 2.69
CA SER A 66 -11.16 -0.26 3.45
C SER A 66 -10.00 0.22 2.56
N VAL A 67 -9.65 -0.55 1.51
CA VAL A 67 -8.71 -0.09 0.48
C VAL A 67 -9.23 1.18 -0.19
N ARG A 68 -10.51 1.18 -0.63
CA ARG A 68 -11.15 2.36 -1.23
C ARG A 68 -11.10 3.56 -0.28
N ARG A 69 -11.51 3.40 0.98
CA ARG A 69 -11.43 4.49 1.99
C ARG A 69 -10.02 5.04 2.19
N ALA A 70 -9.01 4.16 2.17
CA ALA A 70 -7.61 4.60 2.29
C ALA A 70 -7.13 5.38 1.06
N ILE A 71 -7.55 5.00 -0.14
CA ILE A 71 -7.27 5.72 -1.39
C ILE A 71 -7.92 7.11 -1.35
N GLU A 72 -9.21 7.17 -1.02
CA GLU A 72 -9.96 8.42 -0.86
C GLU A 72 -9.29 9.34 0.17
N PHE A 73 -8.91 8.80 1.35
CA PHE A 73 -8.25 9.58 2.38
C PHE A 73 -6.90 10.14 1.90
N CYS A 74 -6.10 9.34 1.19
CA CYS A 74 -4.84 9.83 0.61
C CYS A 74 -5.07 10.95 -0.42
N GLY A 75 -6.10 10.82 -1.26
CA GLY A 75 -6.49 11.87 -2.21
C GLY A 75 -6.90 13.16 -1.51
N ASP A 76 -7.80 13.05 -0.51
CA ASP A 76 -8.31 14.19 0.26
C ASP A 76 -7.21 14.92 1.04
N THR A 77 -6.19 14.21 1.52
CA THR A 77 -5.10 14.78 2.33
C THR A 77 -3.87 15.18 1.52
N GLY A 78 -3.76 14.78 0.26
CA GLY A 78 -2.61 15.09 -0.59
C GLY A 78 -1.40 14.16 -0.41
N ILE A 79 -1.55 13.03 0.29
CA ILE A 79 -0.56 11.95 0.35
C ILE A 79 -0.30 11.44 -1.06
N LYS A 80 0.99 11.27 -1.45
CA LYS A 80 1.38 10.99 -2.84
C LYS A 80 1.55 9.51 -3.15
N ILE A 81 1.85 8.69 -2.15
CA ILE A 81 2.11 7.27 -2.35
C ILE A 81 1.43 6.46 -1.24
N LEU A 82 0.64 5.48 -1.64
CA LEU A 82 0.03 4.49 -0.75
C LEU A 82 0.50 3.10 -1.14
N THR A 83 1.32 2.45 -0.30
CA THR A 83 1.75 1.07 -0.52
C THR A 83 0.96 0.11 0.38
N LEU A 84 0.25 -0.84 -0.23
CA LEU A 84 -0.60 -1.80 0.46
C LEU A 84 -0.01 -3.21 0.41
N TYR A 85 0.16 -3.86 1.57
CA TYR A 85 0.62 -5.25 1.66
C TYR A 85 -0.56 -6.21 1.42
N ALA A 86 -0.83 -6.52 0.15
CA ALA A 86 -1.99 -7.31 -0.23
C ALA A 86 -1.74 -8.83 -0.17
N PHE A 87 -0.53 -9.30 -0.55
CA PHE A 87 -0.21 -10.72 -0.56
C PHE A 87 1.30 -10.95 -0.34
N SER A 88 1.66 -11.58 0.78
CA SER A 88 3.08 -11.88 1.09
C SER A 88 3.53 -13.20 0.44
N THR A 89 4.85 -13.38 0.34
CA THR A 89 5.45 -14.65 -0.10
C THR A 89 5.05 -15.82 0.79
N GLU A 90 4.86 -15.60 2.09
CA GLU A 90 4.43 -16.61 3.05
C GLU A 90 2.97 -17.03 2.86
N ASN A 91 2.14 -16.16 2.26
CA ASN A 91 0.73 -16.47 2.01
C ASN A 91 0.52 -17.60 0.99
N TRP A 92 1.52 -17.92 0.17
CA TRP A 92 1.47 -19.09 -0.71
C TRP A 92 1.37 -20.42 0.04
N GLN A 93 1.74 -20.46 1.33
CA GLN A 93 1.61 -21.64 2.20
C GLN A 93 0.19 -21.84 2.73
N ARG A 94 -0.72 -20.90 2.51
CA ARG A 94 -2.13 -21.02 2.90
C ARG A 94 -2.85 -22.08 2.07
N PRO A 95 -4.02 -22.59 2.54
CA PRO A 95 -4.84 -23.52 1.76
C PRO A 95 -5.10 -22.97 0.34
N LYS A 96 -5.00 -23.84 -0.66
CA LYS A 96 -5.17 -23.46 -2.09
C LYS A 96 -6.50 -22.74 -2.36
N SER A 97 -7.58 -23.13 -1.68
CA SER A 97 -8.89 -22.47 -1.79
C SER A 97 -8.86 -21.02 -1.30
N GLU A 98 -8.12 -20.72 -0.22
CA GLU A 98 -7.94 -19.35 0.27
C GLU A 98 -7.11 -18.52 -0.71
N VAL A 99 -5.98 -19.04 -1.18
CA VAL A 99 -5.13 -18.38 -2.16
C VAL A 99 -5.92 -18.06 -3.43
N SER A 100 -6.64 -19.02 -3.99
CA SER A 100 -7.49 -18.81 -5.19
C SER A 100 -8.58 -17.77 -4.94
N GLY A 101 -9.18 -17.77 -3.75
CA GLY A 101 -10.16 -16.77 -3.35
C GLY A 101 -9.58 -15.37 -3.30
N LEU A 102 -8.36 -15.21 -2.74
CA LEU A 102 -7.67 -13.92 -2.68
C LEU A 102 -7.30 -13.40 -4.08
N MET A 103 -6.79 -14.27 -4.97
CA MET A 103 -6.49 -13.88 -6.36
C MET A 103 -7.75 -13.45 -7.11
N ARG A 104 -8.89 -14.13 -6.87
CA ARG A 104 -10.17 -13.72 -7.45
C ARG A 104 -10.63 -12.37 -6.93
N LEU A 105 -10.56 -12.11 -5.61
CA LEU A 105 -10.91 -10.82 -5.03
C LEU A 105 -10.05 -9.68 -5.57
N LEU A 106 -8.74 -9.92 -5.76
CA LEU A 106 -7.86 -8.93 -6.38
C LEU A 106 -8.25 -8.66 -7.82
N SER A 107 -8.64 -9.71 -8.58
CA SER A 107 -9.16 -9.55 -9.94
C SER A 107 -10.44 -8.74 -9.99
N GLU A 108 -11.39 -9.05 -9.10
CA GLU A 108 -12.67 -8.33 -8.95
C GLU A 108 -12.43 -6.86 -8.58
N PHE A 109 -11.49 -6.59 -7.67
CA PHE A 109 -11.10 -5.23 -7.30
C PHE A 109 -10.56 -4.43 -8.48
N ILE A 110 -9.65 -5.00 -9.28
CA ILE A 110 -9.12 -4.31 -10.46
C ILE A 110 -10.26 -4.03 -11.46
N ASP A 111 -11.15 -5.00 -11.71
CA ASP A 111 -12.26 -4.81 -12.64
C ASP A 111 -13.23 -3.72 -12.20
N SER A 112 -13.51 -3.64 -10.89
CA SER A 112 -14.47 -2.67 -10.36
C SER A 112 -13.90 -1.26 -10.18
N GLU A 113 -12.60 -1.14 -9.89
CA GLU A 113 -12.00 0.12 -9.48
C GLU A 113 -11.17 0.81 -10.58
N LEU A 114 -10.79 0.09 -11.64
CA LEU A 114 -9.79 0.58 -12.59
C LEU A 114 -10.18 1.92 -13.24
N GLU A 115 -11.40 2.04 -13.74
CA GLU A 115 -11.84 3.28 -14.40
C GLU A 115 -11.94 4.42 -13.39
N GLU A 116 -12.43 4.16 -12.19
CA GLU A 116 -12.52 5.14 -11.12
C GLU A 116 -11.14 5.61 -10.63
N LEU A 117 -10.17 4.68 -10.51
CA LEU A 117 -8.77 5.02 -10.24
C LEU A 117 -8.20 5.93 -11.33
N HIS A 118 -8.51 5.63 -12.60
CA HIS A 118 -8.04 6.44 -13.72
C HIS A 118 -8.68 7.84 -13.73
N GLU A 119 -9.98 7.95 -13.53
CA GLU A 119 -10.72 9.21 -13.48
C GLU A 119 -10.23 10.11 -12.33
N ASN A 120 -9.81 9.52 -11.20
CA ASN A 120 -9.24 10.25 -10.05
C ASN A 120 -7.71 10.44 -10.14
N ASP A 121 -7.14 10.24 -11.31
CA ASP A 121 -5.70 10.43 -11.57
C ASP A 121 -4.79 9.60 -10.64
N VAL A 122 -5.25 8.39 -10.24
CA VAL A 122 -4.51 7.43 -9.43
C VAL A 122 -3.71 6.49 -10.32
N LYS A 123 -2.39 6.44 -10.15
CA LYS A 123 -1.47 5.55 -10.86
C LYS A 123 -1.35 4.22 -10.12
N LEU A 124 -1.73 3.12 -10.77
CA LEU A 124 -1.52 1.79 -10.24
C LEU A 124 -0.08 1.33 -10.45
N SER A 125 0.57 0.91 -9.37
CA SER A 125 1.89 0.27 -9.37
C SER A 125 1.85 -1.05 -8.60
N THR A 126 2.85 -1.88 -8.81
CA THR A 126 2.98 -3.15 -8.07
C THR A 126 4.42 -3.46 -7.77
N ILE A 127 4.67 -4.04 -6.61
CA ILE A 127 5.96 -4.62 -6.20
C ILE A 127 5.78 -6.08 -5.83
N GLY A 128 6.84 -6.88 -6.02
CA GLY A 128 6.88 -8.30 -5.71
C GLY A 128 7.00 -9.20 -6.95
N ASP A 129 6.98 -10.51 -6.71
CA ASP A 129 7.20 -11.53 -7.73
C ASP A 129 5.89 -11.86 -8.48
N LEU A 130 5.65 -11.15 -9.58
CA LEU A 130 4.47 -11.35 -10.43
C LEU A 130 4.55 -12.62 -11.30
N GLU A 131 5.72 -13.27 -11.43
CA GLU A 131 5.86 -14.51 -12.19
C GLU A 131 5.18 -15.69 -11.47
N ARG A 132 5.05 -15.61 -10.15
CA ARG A 132 4.32 -16.60 -9.34
C ARG A 132 2.82 -16.45 -9.36
N ILE A 133 2.31 -15.33 -9.89
CA ILE A 133 0.87 -15.06 -9.97
C ILE A 133 0.29 -15.72 -11.23
N PRO A 134 -0.97 -16.22 -11.21
CA PRO A 134 -1.60 -16.77 -12.40
C PRO A 134 -1.49 -15.84 -13.61
N ALA A 135 -1.10 -16.37 -14.77
CA ALA A 135 -0.78 -15.59 -15.97
C ALA A 135 -1.91 -14.62 -16.37
N ALA A 136 -3.17 -15.06 -16.28
CA ALA A 136 -4.34 -14.21 -16.55
C ALA A 136 -4.40 -13.00 -15.60
N MET A 137 -4.06 -13.19 -14.32
CA MET A 137 -4.02 -12.10 -13.34
C MET A 137 -2.85 -11.16 -13.60
N ALA A 138 -1.66 -11.69 -13.92
CA ALA A 138 -0.50 -10.88 -14.28
C ALA A 138 -0.77 -10.02 -15.52
N ALA A 139 -1.43 -10.56 -16.53
CA ALA A 139 -1.86 -9.82 -17.73
C ALA A 139 -2.85 -8.69 -17.38
N LYS A 140 -3.83 -8.96 -16.51
CA LYS A 140 -4.78 -7.94 -16.02
C LYS A 140 -4.08 -6.81 -15.27
N ILE A 141 -3.17 -7.13 -14.36
CA ILE A 141 -2.35 -6.13 -13.65
C ILE A 141 -1.57 -5.28 -14.65
N LYS A 142 -0.92 -5.90 -15.63
CA LYS A 142 -0.17 -5.19 -16.68
C LYS A 142 -1.06 -4.21 -17.45
N ALA A 143 -2.25 -4.64 -17.85
CA ALA A 143 -3.21 -3.78 -18.55
C ALA A 143 -3.66 -2.61 -17.68
N ALA A 144 -3.98 -2.86 -16.40
CA ALA A 144 -4.39 -1.82 -15.46
C ALA A 144 -3.25 -0.80 -15.19
N LYS A 145 -2.01 -1.25 -15.05
CA LYS A 145 -0.82 -0.36 -14.95
C LYS A 145 -0.66 0.49 -16.21
N SER A 146 -0.82 -0.09 -17.39
CA SER A 146 -0.73 0.67 -18.65
C SER A 146 -1.86 1.71 -18.77
N ARG A 147 -3.10 1.36 -18.37
CA ARG A 147 -4.26 2.27 -18.40
C ARG A 147 -4.07 3.51 -17.51
N THR A 148 -3.34 3.35 -16.39
CA THR A 148 -3.13 4.42 -15.39
C THR A 148 -1.70 5.00 -15.41
N ALA A 149 -0.90 4.70 -16.45
CA ALA A 149 0.53 5.00 -16.46
C ALA A 149 0.84 6.50 -16.34
N ASP A 150 0.00 7.36 -16.92
CA ASP A 150 0.20 8.80 -16.98
C ASP A 150 -0.42 9.56 -15.81
N ASN A 151 -1.13 8.86 -14.91
CA ASN A 151 -1.75 9.44 -13.73
C ASN A 151 -0.70 9.92 -12.71
N LYS A 152 -0.99 10.99 -11.95
CA LYS A 152 0.00 11.72 -11.15
C LYS A 152 -0.45 12.11 -9.74
N SER A 153 -1.75 12.09 -9.44
CA SER A 153 -2.27 12.58 -8.15
C SER A 153 -1.86 11.70 -6.97
N LEU A 154 -1.96 10.37 -7.14
CA LEU A 154 -1.61 9.36 -6.14
C LEU A 154 -1.01 8.14 -6.81
N ILE A 155 0.06 7.57 -6.25
CA ILE A 155 0.57 6.25 -6.63
C ILE A 155 -0.02 5.22 -5.66
N LEU A 156 -0.92 4.37 -6.15
CA LEU A 156 -1.37 3.17 -5.45
C LEU A 156 -0.43 2.02 -5.77
N ASN A 157 0.45 1.66 -4.85
CA ASN A 157 1.43 0.60 -5.02
C ASN A 157 0.99 -0.66 -4.25
N ILE A 158 0.75 -1.76 -4.95
CA ILE A 158 0.25 -3.00 -4.35
C ILE A 158 1.37 -4.02 -4.26
N ALA A 159 1.74 -4.44 -3.05
CA ALA A 159 2.71 -5.48 -2.80
C ALA A 159 2.06 -6.86 -2.93
N LEU A 160 2.42 -7.59 -3.99
CA LEU A 160 1.87 -8.88 -4.39
C LEU A 160 2.96 -9.94 -4.49
N SER A 161 2.79 -11.07 -3.82
CA SER A 161 3.83 -12.10 -3.74
C SER A 161 5.17 -11.48 -3.28
N TYR A 162 5.08 -10.52 -2.36
CA TYR A 162 6.19 -9.70 -1.89
C TYR A 162 6.74 -10.22 -0.55
N GLY A 163 8.03 -10.08 -0.38
CA GLY A 163 8.73 -10.24 0.88
C GLY A 163 10.07 -9.51 0.85
N GLY A 164 10.38 -8.74 1.89
CA GLY A 164 11.57 -7.90 1.94
C GLY A 164 12.88 -8.68 1.82
N ARG A 165 12.97 -9.87 2.46
CA ARG A 165 14.14 -10.74 2.31
C ARG A 165 14.33 -11.22 0.87
N GLN A 166 13.23 -11.58 0.19
CA GLN A 166 13.25 -12.00 -1.21
C GLN A 166 13.61 -10.85 -2.14
N ASP A 167 13.13 -9.65 -1.87
CA ASP A 167 13.46 -8.43 -2.61
C ASP A 167 14.97 -8.14 -2.52
N ILE A 168 15.53 -8.16 -1.31
CA ILE A 168 16.99 -7.97 -1.07
C ILE A 168 17.80 -9.02 -1.85
N VAL A 169 17.44 -10.32 -1.74
CA VAL A 169 18.16 -11.39 -2.45
C VAL A 169 18.09 -11.21 -3.97
N ARG A 170 16.92 -10.79 -4.50
CA ARG A 170 16.77 -10.48 -5.92
C ARG A 170 17.64 -9.29 -6.32
N ALA A 171 17.66 -8.23 -5.54
CA ALA A 171 18.48 -7.04 -5.79
C ALA A 171 19.97 -7.39 -5.82
N VAL A 172 20.46 -8.20 -4.86
CA VAL A 172 21.85 -8.71 -4.85
C VAL A 172 22.18 -9.48 -6.12
N LYS A 173 21.29 -10.36 -6.60
CA LYS A 173 21.50 -11.10 -7.86
C LYS A 173 21.59 -10.16 -9.07
N GLY A 174 20.72 -9.14 -9.14
CA GLY A 174 20.76 -8.13 -10.20
C GLY A 174 22.06 -7.32 -10.19
N LEU A 175 22.47 -6.84 -9.03
CA LEU A 175 23.73 -6.11 -8.84
C LEU A 175 24.94 -6.96 -9.18
N ALA A 176 24.99 -8.23 -8.72
CA ALA A 176 26.07 -9.15 -9.05
C ALA A 176 26.19 -9.42 -10.56
N THR A 177 25.07 -9.44 -11.28
CA THR A 177 25.07 -9.56 -12.75
C THR A 177 25.64 -8.30 -13.39
N ALA A 178 25.28 -7.11 -12.91
CA ALA A 178 25.78 -5.82 -13.43
C ALA A 178 27.31 -5.66 -13.17
N LEU A 179 27.79 -6.07 -12.00
CA LEU A 179 29.22 -6.11 -11.67
C LEU A 179 30.00 -7.05 -12.61
N LYS A 180 29.50 -8.28 -12.82
CA LYS A 180 30.13 -9.26 -13.70
C LYS A 180 30.18 -8.81 -15.16
N SER A 181 29.19 -8.07 -15.62
CA SER A 181 29.16 -7.51 -16.99
C SER A 181 29.95 -6.22 -17.14
N GLY A 182 30.53 -5.67 -16.07
CA GLY A 182 31.22 -4.38 -16.08
C GLY A 182 30.30 -3.17 -16.26
N THR A 183 28.96 -3.35 -16.13
CA THR A 183 27.99 -2.24 -16.21
C THR A 183 28.02 -1.37 -14.95
N VAL A 184 28.42 -1.94 -13.83
CA VAL A 184 28.62 -1.30 -12.53
C VAL A 184 30.04 -1.60 -12.06
N ASP A 185 30.73 -0.59 -11.54
CA ASP A 185 32.01 -0.76 -10.88
C ASP A 185 31.81 -1.06 -9.39
N GLU A 186 32.65 -1.90 -8.79
CA GLU A 186 32.55 -2.30 -7.39
C GLU A 186 32.67 -1.09 -6.45
N ASP A 187 33.55 -0.13 -6.76
CA ASP A 187 33.73 1.08 -5.96
C ASP A 187 32.53 2.04 -6.04
N SER A 188 31.65 1.87 -7.02
CA SER A 188 30.41 2.64 -7.16
C SER A 188 29.21 2.09 -6.39
N VAL A 189 29.37 0.95 -5.69
CA VAL A 189 28.28 0.31 -4.95
C VAL A 189 27.98 1.12 -3.68
N THR A 190 26.83 1.78 -3.67
CA THR A 190 26.27 2.56 -2.56
C THR A 190 24.88 2.06 -2.17
N GLU A 191 24.36 2.52 -1.03
CA GLU A 191 22.98 2.23 -0.62
C GLU A 191 21.96 2.71 -1.67
N GLU A 192 22.21 3.89 -2.25
CA GLU A 192 21.37 4.46 -3.30
C GLU A 192 21.38 3.59 -4.57
N LEU A 193 22.57 3.17 -5.02
CA LEU A 193 22.69 2.28 -6.16
C LEU A 193 22.01 0.93 -5.90
N PHE A 194 22.20 0.35 -4.71
CA PHE A 194 21.52 -0.89 -4.32
C PHE A 194 20.00 -0.73 -4.32
N GLY A 195 19.49 0.40 -3.82
CA GLY A 195 18.06 0.75 -3.83
C GLY A 195 17.44 0.71 -5.23
N ARG A 196 18.20 1.00 -6.30
CA ARG A 196 17.75 0.92 -7.70
C ARG A 196 17.51 -0.52 -8.18
N TYR A 197 18.01 -1.52 -7.47
CA TYR A 197 17.75 -2.93 -7.74
C TYR A 197 16.59 -3.51 -6.94
N LEU A 198 16.03 -2.81 -5.97
CA LEU A 198 14.83 -3.21 -5.24
C LEU A 198 13.57 -3.04 -6.09
N TYR A 199 12.48 -3.72 -5.71
CA TYR A 199 11.19 -3.57 -6.39
C TYR A 199 10.62 -2.15 -6.26
N THR A 200 11.01 -1.41 -5.24
CA THR A 200 10.60 -0.02 -4.97
C THR A 200 11.44 1.02 -5.71
N ALA A 201 12.33 0.61 -6.62
CA ALA A 201 13.16 1.53 -7.39
C ALA A 201 12.33 2.68 -8.00
N GLY A 202 12.76 3.92 -7.76
CA GLY A 202 12.05 5.13 -8.19
C GLY A 202 10.91 5.61 -7.28
N LEU A 203 10.60 4.88 -6.20
CA LEU A 203 9.74 5.37 -5.12
C LEU A 203 10.60 5.80 -3.93
N PRO A 204 10.24 6.89 -3.23
CA PRO A 204 10.86 7.20 -1.94
C PRO A 204 10.48 6.14 -0.90
N ASP A 205 11.30 6.00 0.12
CA ASP A 205 10.98 5.15 1.26
C ASP A 205 9.71 5.62 1.98
N PRO A 206 8.96 4.73 2.66
CA PRO A 206 7.76 5.14 3.38
C PRO A 206 8.12 6.00 4.60
N ASP A 207 7.39 7.09 4.78
CA ASP A 207 7.50 7.94 5.97
C ASP A 207 6.76 7.32 7.16
N LEU A 208 5.63 6.67 6.88
CA LEU A 208 4.76 6.04 7.88
C LEU A 208 4.36 4.64 7.45
N LEU A 209 4.53 3.66 8.34
CA LEU A 209 4.01 2.31 8.17
C LEU A 209 2.95 2.02 9.22
N ILE A 210 1.72 1.81 8.77
CA ILE A 210 0.57 1.48 9.60
C ILE A 210 0.36 -0.03 9.59
N ARG A 211 0.20 -0.65 10.76
CA ARG A 211 -0.29 -2.03 10.85
C ARG A 211 -1.56 -2.10 11.66
N THR A 212 -2.62 -2.64 11.05
CA THR A 212 -3.89 -2.92 11.70
C THR A 212 -3.89 -4.29 12.39
N GLY A 213 -4.84 -4.54 13.27
CA GLY A 213 -5.05 -5.86 13.87
C GLY A 213 -4.25 -6.15 15.13
N GLY A 214 -3.50 -5.19 15.70
CA GLY A 214 -2.89 -5.29 17.04
C GLY A 214 -1.60 -6.12 17.13
N GLU A 215 -1.00 -6.52 16.00
CA GLU A 215 0.27 -7.25 15.99
C GLU A 215 1.44 -6.26 15.85
N LEU A 216 2.48 -6.42 16.68
CA LEU A 216 3.63 -5.50 16.78
C LEU A 216 4.86 -6.03 16.01
N ARG A 217 4.72 -6.24 14.71
CA ARG A 217 5.80 -6.68 13.81
C ARG A 217 5.52 -6.24 12.38
N ILE A 218 6.55 -6.10 11.55
CA ILE A 218 6.43 -5.70 10.13
C ILE A 218 6.33 -6.88 9.15
N SER A 219 6.45 -8.11 9.63
CA SER A 219 6.18 -9.35 8.87
C SER A 219 6.83 -9.41 7.49
N ASN A 220 8.16 -9.15 7.42
CA ASN A 220 8.93 -9.19 6.17
C ASN A 220 8.47 -8.16 5.11
N PHE A 221 7.79 -7.07 5.54
CA PHE A 221 7.35 -6.01 4.66
C PHE A 221 8.36 -4.87 4.62
N LEU A 222 8.79 -4.45 3.43
CA LEU A 222 9.65 -3.30 3.15
C LEU A 222 10.88 -3.19 4.07
N LEU A 223 11.62 -4.31 4.30
CA LEU A 223 12.69 -4.37 5.30
C LEU A 223 13.80 -3.34 5.09
N TRP A 224 14.23 -3.13 3.83
CA TRP A 224 15.24 -2.14 3.48
C TRP A 224 14.68 -0.73 3.64
N GLN A 225 13.52 -0.50 3.08
CA GLN A 225 12.89 0.79 2.97
C GLN A 225 12.35 1.32 4.31
N ALA A 226 12.10 0.42 5.28
CA ALA A 226 11.53 0.81 6.58
C ALA A 226 12.60 1.19 7.63
N ALA A 227 13.86 1.37 7.23
CA ALA A 227 14.97 1.65 8.17
C ALA A 227 14.72 2.90 9.04
N TYR A 228 14.10 3.94 8.49
CA TYR A 228 13.78 5.20 9.18
C TYR A 228 12.29 5.54 9.14
N THR A 229 11.45 4.54 8.82
CA THR A 229 10.00 4.71 8.76
C THR A 229 9.39 4.78 10.16
N GLU A 230 8.50 5.75 10.40
CA GLU A 230 7.70 5.79 11.61
C GLU A 230 6.66 4.66 11.62
N LEU A 231 6.57 3.93 12.72
CA LEU A 231 5.68 2.77 12.85
C LEU A 231 4.45 3.13 13.69
N TYR A 232 3.26 2.85 13.16
CA TYR A 232 1.99 2.99 13.87
C TYR A 232 1.26 1.65 13.93
N PHE A 233 0.96 1.17 15.13
CA PHE A 233 0.25 -0.08 15.37
C PHE A 233 -1.11 0.19 15.99
N THR A 234 -2.18 -0.36 15.39
CA THR A 234 -3.53 -0.20 15.92
C THR A 234 -4.23 -1.55 16.13
N PRO A 235 -5.01 -1.73 17.20
CA PRO A 235 -5.80 -2.92 17.41
C PRO A 235 -7.01 -3.03 16.48
N VAL A 236 -7.37 -1.97 15.77
CA VAL A 236 -8.47 -1.96 14.81
C VAL A 236 -8.21 -2.99 13.72
N LEU A 237 -9.19 -3.82 13.40
CA LEU A 237 -9.10 -4.81 12.33
C LEU A 237 -9.27 -4.12 10.97
N TRP A 238 -8.51 -4.54 9.94
CA TRP A 238 -8.51 -3.86 8.64
C TRP A 238 -9.91 -3.59 8.05
N PRO A 239 -10.89 -4.51 8.07
CA PRO A 239 -12.23 -4.22 7.56
C PRO A 239 -12.98 -3.08 8.27
N ASP A 240 -12.65 -2.83 9.53
CA ASP A 240 -13.24 -1.77 10.35
C ASP A 240 -12.38 -0.48 10.36
N PHE A 241 -11.20 -0.47 9.71
CA PHE A 241 -10.31 0.69 9.65
C PHE A 241 -10.96 1.82 8.85
N SER A 242 -11.17 2.95 9.51
CA SER A 242 -11.92 4.11 9.02
C SER A 242 -11.00 5.27 8.61
N LYS A 243 -11.59 6.33 8.03
CA LYS A 243 -10.88 7.60 7.77
C LYS A 243 -10.39 8.24 9.07
N GLU A 244 -11.15 8.14 10.15
CA GLU A 244 -10.80 8.65 11.49
C GLU A 244 -9.61 7.88 12.10
N ASP A 245 -9.54 6.56 11.87
CA ASP A 245 -8.39 5.76 12.30
C ASP A 245 -7.13 6.15 11.52
N PHE A 246 -7.26 6.43 10.22
CA PHE A 246 -6.16 6.90 9.41
C PHE A 246 -5.71 8.29 9.84
N LEU A 247 -6.64 9.21 10.07
CA LEU A 247 -6.34 10.55 10.58
C LEU A 247 -5.55 10.49 11.89
N ARG A 248 -5.96 9.64 12.85
CA ARG A 248 -5.22 9.45 14.10
C ARG A 248 -3.78 8.98 13.87
N ALA A 249 -3.55 8.09 12.90
CA ALA A 249 -2.21 7.65 12.55
C ALA A 249 -1.35 8.80 11.98
N ILE A 250 -1.94 9.68 11.18
CA ILE A 250 -1.27 10.87 10.64
C ILE A 250 -1.00 11.89 11.75
N GLU A 251 -1.94 12.13 12.66
CA GLU A 251 -1.77 13.04 13.80
C GLU A 251 -0.64 12.57 14.72
N GLU A 252 -0.58 11.26 15.02
CA GLU A 252 0.52 10.70 15.81
C GLU A 252 1.86 10.83 15.09
N TYR A 253 1.91 10.55 13.77
CA TYR A 253 3.11 10.79 12.96
C TYR A 253 3.56 12.26 13.04
N ARG A 254 2.67 13.22 12.90
CA ARG A 254 2.96 14.66 12.99
C ARG A 254 3.45 15.10 14.37
N SER A 255 3.03 14.41 15.43
CA SER A 255 3.48 14.72 16.80
C SER A 255 4.89 14.22 17.11
N ARG A 256 5.47 13.36 16.25
CA ARG A 256 6.81 12.79 16.46
C ARG A 256 7.88 13.67 15.84
N GLN A 257 8.97 13.88 16.56
CA GLN A 257 10.16 14.54 16.03
C GLN A 257 11.03 13.52 15.27
N ARG A 258 11.19 13.69 13.95
CA ARG A 258 12.06 12.84 13.11
C ARG A 258 13.50 13.33 13.20
N ARG A 259 14.38 12.53 13.78
CA ARG A 259 15.77 12.94 14.06
C ARG A 259 16.80 12.40 13.08
N PHE A 260 16.50 11.36 12.32
CA PHE A 260 17.43 10.70 11.37
C PHE A 260 18.85 10.47 11.94
N GLY A 261 18.95 10.17 13.25
CA GLY A 261 20.21 10.00 13.96
C GLY A 261 20.81 11.28 14.55
N MET A 262 20.21 12.45 14.33
CA MET A 262 20.61 13.73 14.94
C MET A 262 20.11 13.87 16.38
N THR A 263 20.73 14.76 17.17
CA THR A 263 20.22 15.15 18.49
C THR A 263 19.03 16.13 18.34
N SER A 264 18.20 16.27 19.39
CA SER A 264 17.08 17.23 19.37
C SER A 264 17.55 18.67 19.09
N GLU A 265 18.69 19.07 19.65
CA GLU A 265 19.30 20.40 19.47
C GLU A 265 19.77 20.64 18.03
N GLN A 266 20.24 19.60 17.33
CA GLN A 266 20.65 19.69 15.91
C GLN A 266 19.45 19.86 14.97
N VAL A 267 18.33 19.21 15.26
CA VAL A 267 17.10 19.34 14.46
C VAL A 267 16.51 20.76 14.61
N GLU A 268 16.50 21.32 15.84
CA GLU A 268 15.99 22.66 16.11
C GLU A 268 16.85 23.77 15.45
N THR A 269 18.15 23.54 15.25
CA THR A 269 19.03 24.49 14.57
C THR A 269 18.92 24.43 13.06
N ASP A 270 18.56 23.29 12.45
CA ASP A 270 18.40 23.14 11.01
C ASP A 270 17.06 23.74 10.50
N GLU A 271 16.02 23.73 11.32
CA GLU A 271 14.73 24.40 11.02
C GLU A 271 14.78 25.94 11.16
N GLY A 272 15.86 26.49 11.70
CA GLY A 272 16.06 27.93 11.91
C GLY A 272 16.86 28.65 10.83
N VAL A 273 17.22 27.99 9.72
CA VAL A 273 18.09 28.52 8.65
C VAL A 273 17.38 28.49 7.29
N GLU A 274 16.09 28.81 7.21
CA GLU A 274 15.40 29.18 5.96
C GLU A 274 14.89 30.61 5.99
#